data_09b13ef7e71def09051e9f5e965dcf74
#
_entry.id   09b13ef7e71def09051e9f5e965dcf74
#
_cell.length_a   1.000
_cell.length_b   1.000
_cell.length_c   1.000
_cell.angle_alpha   90.00
_cell.angle_beta   90.00
_cell.angle_gamma   90.00
#
_symmetry.space_group_name_H-M   'P 1'
#
loop_
_entity.id
_entity.type
_entity.pdbx_description
1 polymer ?
#
loop_
_entity_poly.entity_id
_entity_poly.type
_entity_poly.pdbx_seq_one_letter_code
_entity_poly.pdbx_strand_id
1 'polypeptide(L)'
;MYLCTVFEFHSYTNLIMKHSFCISLLLGAISLTLVSCFGDEPANAECDIEQAWIHVGDAERVKTVFYHPYDTLISVSSTQTDITFSTRSDEEAIITTVPIYLVTTAGAKVFRLDNNGHEVSFVNGDLADFSNSTPVNFRVRSEDGHYHRNYSIAVVPKREMPADPEFNFDNNFMLTAVKDGDQYPYYTWTEYGIDWWATGNAGFRLTGLKVQPMEYPTTPELNTGLGGKHCIKLETRSTGSLGAMVNMPIAAGNIFSGSFDTGTAMKEPLSATRFGQPYSHKPIRMTGYYKFKPGDKMQDRAGKELKGVTDSPDFYCVVYRNTDADGNPIQLDGKTVLSSPAIVGIGRIKQSDIDFTGTQWVHFDLPIAYNATIERTDIENYLYNTAVVFSSSIRGHEFIGAPGSTLWIDNVKLECEY
;
A
#
# COMPACT_ATOMS: atom_id res chain seq x y z
N MET A 1 3.88 -20.30 84.03
CA MET A 1 3.33 -20.22 82.69
C MET A 1 3.82 -18.93 82.05
N TYR A 2 5.11 -18.79 81.85
CA TYR A 2 5.79 -17.70 81.18
C TYR A 2 7.27 -18.07 81.07
N LEU A 3 7.62 -18.94 80.12
CA LEU A 3 9.04 -19.25 79.79
C LEU A 3 9.13 -20.16 78.55
N CYS A 4 8.48 -19.75 77.44
CA CYS A 4 8.61 -20.52 76.19
C CYS A 4 8.50 -19.67 74.91
N THR A 5 8.70 -18.34 75.00
CA THR A 5 8.55 -17.46 73.81
C THR A 5 9.80 -16.61 73.45
N VAL A 6 10.96 -16.87 74.08
CA VAL A 6 12.15 -16.08 73.79
C VAL A 6 13.18 -16.83 72.90
N PHE A 7 13.07 -18.13 72.69
CA PHE A 7 14.04 -18.90 71.92
C PHE A 7 13.76 -19.01 70.40
N GLU A 8 12.56 -18.72 69.97
CA GLU A 8 12.22 -18.75 68.51
C GLU A 8 12.57 -17.44 67.78
N PHE A 9 12.65 -16.30 68.44
CA PHE A 9 12.92 -15.01 67.77
C PHE A 9 14.37 -14.84 67.33
N HIS A 10 15.35 -15.54 67.95
CA HIS A 10 16.78 -15.42 67.58
C HIS A 10 17.15 -16.27 66.37
N SER A 11 16.39 -17.29 66.05
CA SER A 11 16.64 -18.13 64.87
C SER A 11 16.14 -17.50 63.60
N TYR A 12 15.03 -16.76 63.65
CA TYR A 12 14.46 -16.08 62.47
C TYR A 12 15.23 -14.84 62.02
N THR A 13 15.78 -14.07 62.93
CA THR A 13 16.56 -12.89 62.60
C THR A 13 17.89 -13.20 61.91
N ASN A 14 18.55 -14.32 62.28
CA ASN A 14 19.78 -14.78 61.60
C ASN A 14 19.52 -15.34 60.20
N LEU A 15 18.36 -15.94 59.94
CA LEU A 15 18.00 -16.45 58.61
C LEU A 15 17.62 -15.30 57.67
N ILE A 16 16.90 -14.29 58.15
CA ILE A 16 16.52 -13.12 57.34
C ILE A 16 17.75 -12.25 57.01
N MET A 17 18.69 -12.07 57.94
CA MET A 17 19.93 -11.34 57.65
C MET A 17 20.83 -12.07 56.64
N LYS A 18 20.92 -13.41 56.67
CA LYS A 18 21.69 -14.18 55.69
C LYS A 18 21.05 -14.15 54.30
N HIS A 19 19.73 -14.20 54.19
CA HIS A 19 19.04 -14.06 52.92
C HIS A 19 19.05 -12.62 52.35
N SER A 20 18.93 -11.59 53.20
CA SER A 20 19.11 -10.20 52.76
C SER A 20 20.51 -9.93 52.23
N PHE A 21 21.55 -10.47 52.85
CA PHE A 21 22.93 -10.29 52.41
C PHE A 21 23.20 -11.02 51.06
N CYS A 22 22.67 -12.23 50.89
CA CYS A 22 22.74 -12.97 49.61
C CYS A 22 21.96 -12.30 48.49
N ILE A 23 20.77 -11.76 48.76
CA ILE A 23 19.94 -11.01 47.78
C ILE A 23 20.62 -9.70 47.38
N SER A 24 21.24 -8.98 48.36
CA SER A 24 22.00 -7.75 48.03
C SER A 24 23.27 -8.01 47.24
N LEU A 25 23.94 -9.14 47.47
CA LEU A 25 25.10 -9.56 46.66
C LEU A 25 24.68 -10.02 45.23
N LEU A 26 23.53 -10.70 45.09
CA LEU A 26 22.97 -11.07 43.80
C LEU A 26 22.51 -9.88 42.98
N LEU A 27 21.82 -8.93 43.60
CA LEU A 27 21.42 -7.67 42.97
C LEU A 27 22.61 -6.76 42.62
N GLY A 28 23.67 -6.75 43.41
CA GLY A 28 24.93 -6.08 43.09
C GLY A 28 25.69 -6.73 41.92
N ALA A 29 25.67 -8.08 41.81
CA ALA A 29 26.25 -8.78 40.69
C ALA A 29 25.46 -8.60 39.39
N ILE A 30 24.14 -8.56 39.45
CA ILE A 30 23.27 -8.29 38.31
C ILE A 30 23.42 -6.83 37.81
N SER A 31 23.60 -5.87 38.73
CA SER A 31 23.85 -4.46 38.35
C SER A 31 25.22 -4.26 37.68
N LEU A 32 26.22 -5.06 38.03
CA LEU A 32 27.55 -5.01 37.41
C LEU A 32 27.60 -5.70 36.04
N THR A 33 26.72 -6.64 35.77
CA THR A 33 26.62 -7.28 34.44
C THR A 33 25.79 -6.47 33.44
N LEU A 34 24.94 -5.53 33.89
CA LEU A 34 24.16 -4.65 33.01
C LEU A 34 24.95 -3.40 32.54
N VAL A 35 26.13 -3.13 33.09
CA VAL A 35 26.98 -1.99 32.67
C VAL A 35 28.00 -2.40 31.57
N SER A 36 28.01 -3.67 31.15
CA SER A 36 29.07 -4.21 30.28
C SER A 36 28.63 -4.49 28.81
N CYS A 37 27.51 -3.92 28.34
CA CYS A 37 27.08 -4.09 26.94
C CYS A 37 26.46 -2.84 26.33
N PHE A 38 27.04 -1.67 26.58
CA PHE A 38 26.89 -0.55 25.66
C PHE A 38 28.21 -0.40 24.91
N GLY A 39 28.55 -1.35 24.08
CA GLY A 39 29.36 -1.06 22.92
C GLY A 39 28.54 -0.09 22.06
N ASP A 40 29.18 0.90 21.48
CA ASP A 40 28.54 1.78 20.51
C ASP A 40 27.83 0.90 19.48
N GLU A 41 26.52 1.09 19.30
CA GLU A 41 25.79 0.38 18.25
C GLU A 41 26.49 0.67 16.92
N PRO A 42 26.67 -0.30 16.05
CA PRO A 42 27.26 -0.05 14.73
C PRO A 42 26.41 1.00 14.01
N ALA A 43 27.06 1.96 13.36
CA ALA A 43 26.41 3.02 12.60
C ALA A 43 25.44 2.42 11.58
N ASN A 44 24.25 3.01 11.46
CA ASN A 44 23.17 2.52 10.60
C ASN A 44 23.55 2.63 9.12
N ALA A 45 23.33 1.54 8.37
CA ALA A 45 23.56 1.47 6.91
C ALA A 45 22.35 1.95 6.09
N GLU A 46 21.18 2.15 6.70
CA GLU A 46 19.98 2.61 6.01
C GLU A 46 20.05 4.11 5.71
N CYS A 47 19.44 4.53 4.62
CA CYS A 47 19.47 5.91 4.13
C CYS A 47 18.12 6.31 3.49
N ASP A 48 17.03 6.04 4.21
CA ASP A 48 15.68 6.26 3.72
C ASP A 48 15.07 7.56 4.25
N ILE A 49 14.22 8.19 3.40
CA ILE A 49 13.22 9.15 3.88
C ILE A 49 12.00 8.33 4.29
N GLU A 50 11.57 8.48 5.52
CA GLU A 50 10.38 7.82 6.08
C GLU A 50 9.13 8.69 5.96
N GLN A 51 9.30 10.01 6.11
CA GLN A 51 8.23 11.00 5.93
C GLN A 51 8.76 12.28 5.29
N ALA A 52 7.92 12.90 4.47
CA ALA A 52 8.14 14.23 3.93
C ALA A 52 6.94 15.12 4.27
N TRP A 53 7.20 16.35 4.69
CA TRP A 53 6.18 17.33 5.03
C TRP A 53 6.54 18.69 4.47
N ILE A 54 5.54 19.43 3.95
CA ILE A 54 5.69 20.82 3.53
C ILE A 54 4.78 21.75 4.35
N HIS A 55 5.27 22.92 4.67
CA HIS A 55 4.51 23.91 5.43
C HIS A 55 4.06 25.05 4.50
N VAL A 56 2.76 25.14 4.23
CA VAL A 56 2.19 26.12 3.27
C VAL A 56 1.55 27.34 3.97
N GLY A 57 1.50 27.36 5.30
CA GLY A 57 0.91 28.44 6.08
C GLY A 57 -0.06 27.94 7.15
N ASP A 58 -1.06 28.76 7.47
CA ASP A 58 -2.09 28.43 8.45
C ASP A 58 -3.15 27.45 7.90
N ALA A 59 -4.10 27.06 8.74
CA ALA A 59 -5.12 26.08 8.39
C ALA A 59 -6.02 26.56 7.22
N GLU A 60 -6.25 27.86 7.05
CA GLU A 60 -7.04 28.37 5.93
C GLU A 60 -6.23 28.29 4.62
N ARG A 61 -4.93 28.60 4.66
CA ARG A 61 -4.07 28.41 3.50
C ARG A 61 -3.95 26.94 3.10
N VAL A 62 -3.87 26.02 4.07
CA VAL A 62 -3.85 24.57 3.79
C VAL A 62 -5.10 24.15 3.03
N LYS A 63 -6.30 24.61 3.40
CA LYS A 63 -7.56 24.32 2.70
C LYS A 63 -7.62 24.92 1.27
N THR A 64 -6.97 26.05 1.05
CA THR A 64 -6.88 26.64 -0.29
C THR A 64 -5.99 25.81 -1.20
N VAL A 65 -4.90 25.26 -0.64
CA VAL A 65 -3.87 24.56 -1.42
C VAL A 65 -4.19 23.07 -1.59
N PHE A 66 -4.70 22.42 -0.57
CA PHE A 66 -4.93 20.97 -0.54
C PHE A 66 -6.41 20.62 -0.40
N TYR A 67 -6.79 19.43 -0.86
CA TYR A 67 -8.12 18.90 -0.65
C TYR A 67 -8.33 18.46 0.80
N HIS A 68 -7.27 17.91 1.42
CA HIS A 68 -7.30 17.46 2.82
C HIS A 68 -6.12 18.03 3.61
N PRO A 69 -6.30 18.36 4.90
CA PRO A 69 -5.21 18.87 5.74
C PRO A 69 -4.01 17.94 5.84
N TYR A 70 -4.23 16.62 5.73
CA TYR A 70 -3.15 15.62 5.80
C TYR A 70 -2.35 15.48 4.51
N ASP A 71 -2.80 16.08 3.39
CA ASP A 71 -2.05 16.06 2.11
C ASP A 71 -0.72 16.82 2.19
N THR A 72 -0.50 17.57 3.27
CA THR A 72 0.78 18.23 3.59
C THR A 72 1.87 17.28 4.07
N LEU A 73 1.53 16.03 4.43
CA LEU A 73 2.42 15.01 4.97
C LEU A 73 2.32 13.72 4.14
N ILE A 74 3.45 13.20 3.70
CA ILE A 74 3.54 11.94 2.97
C ILE A 74 4.39 10.95 3.77
N SER A 75 3.83 9.77 4.07
CA SER A 75 4.60 8.62 4.54
C SER A 75 5.23 7.94 3.33
N VAL A 76 6.54 7.81 3.34
CA VAL A 76 7.33 7.31 2.19
C VAL A 76 7.62 5.83 2.41
N SER A 77 7.26 5.00 1.44
CA SER A 77 7.62 3.58 1.49
C SER A 77 9.11 3.36 1.20
N SER A 78 9.67 2.27 1.71
CA SER A 78 11.10 1.95 1.54
C SER A 78 11.54 1.77 0.07
N THR A 79 10.60 1.60 -0.86
CA THR A 79 10.89 1.48 -2.30
C THR A 79 10.66 2.78 -3.07
N GLN A 80 10.01 3.77 -2.47
CA GLN A 80 9.64 5.02 -3.11
C GLN A 80 10.81 6.02 -3.09
N THR A 81 11.10 6.62 -4.23
CA THR A 81 12.12 7.67 -4.40
C THR A 81 11.55 8.96 -4.96
N ASP A 82 10.37 8.90 -5.56
CA ASP A 82 9.65 10.06 -6.09
C ASP A 82 8.49 10.38 -5.14
N ILE A 83 8.55 11.55 -4.51
CA ILE A 83 7.61 12.02 -3.51
C ILE A 83 6.86 13.20 -4.13
N THR A 84 5.54 13.10 -4.24
CA THR A 84 4.73 14.12 -4.91
C THR A 84 3.62 14.63 -3.99
N PHE A 85 3.66 15.90 -3.67
CA PHE A 85 2.56 16.62 -3.03
C PHE A 85 1.58 17.09 -4.10
N SER A 86 0.34 16.65 -4.02
CA SER A 86 -0.71 16.97 -4.99
C SER A 86 -1.58 18.11 -4.46
N THR A 87 -1.53 19.27 -5.11
CA THR A 87 -2.34 20.44 -4.74
C THR A 87 -3.66 20.48 -5.51
N ARG A 88 -4.56 21.37 -5.14
CA ARG A 88 -5.69 21.76 -5.98
C ARG A 88 -5.16 22.32 -7.30
N SER A 89 -5.98 22.27 -8.34
CA SER A 89 -5.65 22.80 -9.67
C SER A 89 -5.94 24.31 -9.83
N ASP A 90 -6.48 24.96 -8.82
CA ASP A 90 -6.85 26.38 -8.84
C ASP A 90 -5.61 27.28 -8.82
N GLU A 91 -5.70 28.47 -9.43
CA GLU A 91 -4.62 29.44 -9.43
C GLU A 91 -4.18 29.85 -8.01
N GLU A 92 -5.12 29.91 -7.06
CA GLU A 92 -4.85 30.22 -5.66
C GLU A 92 -4.08 29.13 -4.94
N ALA A 93 -4.05 27.90 -5.47
CA ALA A 93 -3.35 26.75 -4.91
C ALA A 93 -1.87 26.68 -5.33
N ILE A 94 -1.40 27.60 -6.18
CA ILE A 94 -0.02 27.59 -6.67
C ILE A 94 0.96 27.78 -5.51
N ILE A 95 1.88 26.84 -5.40
CA ILE A 95 3.02 26.87 -4.47
C ILE A 95 4.29 27.12 -5.29
N THR A 96 5.08 28.10 -4.86
CA THR A 96 6.40 28.34 -5.46
C THR A 96 7.51 27.92 -4.50
N THR A 97 7.55 28.49 -3.31
CA THR A 97 8.63 28.26 -2.35
C THR A 97 8.05 28.05 -0.97
N VAL A 98 8.36 26.90 -0.36
CA VAL A 98 7.84 26.53 0.98
C VAL A 98 8.91 25.82 1.80
N PRO A 99 8.83 25.91 3.14
CA PRO A 99 9.65 25.11 4.04
C PRO A 99 9.33 23.61 3.86
N ILE A 100 10.38 22.80 3.78
CA ILE A 100 10.28 21.35 3.72
C ILE A 100 10.93 20.69 4.94
N TYR A 101 10.34 19.59 5.39
CA TYR A 101 10.80 18.81 6.53
C TYR A 101 10.84 17.34 6.12
N LEU A 102 11.93 16.66 6.46
CA LEU A 102 12.14 15.26 6.13
C LEU A 102 12.46 14.49 7.41
N VAL A 103 11.75 13.40 7.63
CA VAL A 103 12.10 12.40 8.64
C VAL A 103 12.83 11.27 7.92
N THR A 104 14.01 10.94 8.41
CA THR A 104 14.87 9.90 7.81
C THR A 104 15.19 8.81 8.81
N THR A 105 15.71 7.71 8.33
CA THR A 105 16.34 6.68 9.15
C THR A 105 17.30 7.29 10.15
N ALA A 106 17.35 6.76 11.36
CA ALA A 106 18.16 7.28 12.46
C ALA A 106 19.64 7.41 12.05
N GLY A 107 20.25 8.57 12.34
CA GLY A 107 21.65 8.86 12.03
C GLY A 107 21.92 9.27 10.57
N ALA A 108 20.99 9.09 9.66
CA ALA A 108 21.16 9.46 8.26
C ALA A 108 21.24 10.99 8.06
N LYS A 109 22.02 11.43 7.06
CA LYS A 109 22.24 12.84 6.75
C LYS A 109 21.60 13.18 5.40
N VAL A 110 20.86 14.31 5.37
CA VAL A 110 20.20 14.80 4.16
C VAL A 110 20.99 15.94 3.54
N PHE A 111 21.10 15.92 2.21
CA PHE A 111 21.66 16.98 1.40
C PHE A 111 20.68 17.32 0.28
N ARG A 112 20.53 18.61 -0.06
CA ARG A 112 19.89 19.01 -1.30
C ARG A 112 20.89 18.90 -2.44
N LEU A 113 20.46 18.48 -3.62
CA LEU A 113 21.30 18.47 -4.80
C LEU A 113 21.07 19.77 -5.61
N ASP A 114 22.14 20.41 -6.02
CA ASP A 114 22.08 21.51 -6.97
C ASP A 114 21.84 21.00 -8.41
N ASN A 115 21.70 21.91 -9.37
CA ASN A 115 21.45 21.57 -10.79
C ASN A 115 22.60 20.76 -11.43
N ASN A 116 23.77 20.73 -10.81
CA ASN A 116 24.92 19.95 -11.26
C ASN A 116 25.07 18.62 -10.51
N GLY A 117 24.15 18.33 -9.56
CA GLY A 117 24.17 17.15 -8.72
C GLY A 117 25.14 17.22 -7.53
N HIS A 118 25.66 18.40 -7.21
CA HIS A 118 26.51 18.59 -6.02
C HIS A 118 25.64 18.72 -4.77
N GLU A 119 26.17 18.19 -3.66
CA GLU A 119 25.52 18.24 -2.37
C GLU A 119 25.64 19.63 -1.74
N VAL A 120 24.49 20.17 -1.37
CA VAL A 120 24.35 21.41 -0.57
C VAL A 120 23.75 21.02 0.77
N SER A 121 24.26 21.61 1.85
CA SER A 121 23.72 21.39 3.19
C SER A 121 22.22 21.65 3.21
N PHE A 122 21.48 20.79 3.90
CA PHE A 122 20.03 20.91 4.10
C PHE A 122 19.70 20.77 5.58
N VAL A 123 18.80 21.61 6.06
CA VAL A 123 18.23 21.54 7.41
C VAL A 123 16.70 21.60 7.28
N ASN A 124 16.00 20.82 8.12
CA ASN A 124 14.54 20.84 8.17
C ASN A 124 14.03 22.28 8.40
N GLY A 125 13.12 22.73 7.54
CA GLY A 125 12.61 24.10 7.49
C GLY A 125 13.28 24.98 6.45
N ASP A 126 14.31 24.49 5.74
CA ASP A 126 14.88 25.22 4.61
C ASP A 126 13.82 25.38 3.50
N LEU A 127 13.87 26.48 2.81
CA LEU A 127 12.97 26.80 1.71
C LEU A 127 13.35 25.97 0.47
N ALA A 128 12.37 25.26 -0.09
CA ALA A 128 12.47 24.56 -1.36
C ALA A 128 11.63 25.28 -2.42
N ASP A 129 12.19 25.46 -3.62
CA ASP A 129 11.53 26.08 -4.75
C ASP A 129 10.92 25.02 -5.67
N PHE A 130 9.59 24.98 -5.72
CA PHE A 130 8.80 24.07 -6.56
C PHE A 130 8.15 24.80 -7.75
N SER A 131 8.63 25.97 -8.12
CA SER A 131 8.10 26.75 -9.23
C SER A 131 8.02 25.91 -10.50
N ASN A 132 6.92 26.07 -11.23
CA ASN A 132 6.62 25.32 -12.46
C ASN A 132 6.62 23.78 -12.27
N SER A 133 6.24 23.31 -11.10
CA SER A 133 6.28 21.88 -10.75
C SER A 133 7.66 21.23 -10.90
N THR A 134 8.73 22.04 -10.79
CA THR A 134 10.11 21.54 -10.90
C THR A 134 10.47 20.74 -9.65
N PRO A 135 10.89 19.47 -9.77
CA PRO A 135 11.29 18.69 -8.63
C PRO A 135 12.54 19.23 -7.94
N VAL A 136 12.57 19.16 -6.62
CA VAL A 136 13.76 19.40 -5.80
C VAL A 136 14.37 18.05 -5.43
N ASN A 137 15.66 17.88 -5.72
CA ASN A 137 16.35 16.62 -5.53
C ASN A 137 17.13 16.61 -4.21
N PHE A 138 17.08 15.50 -3.51
CA PHE A 138 17.77 15.26 -2.25
C PHE A 138 18.61 13.99 -2.33
N ARG A 139 19.67 13.94 -1.55
CA ARG A 139 20.46 12.75 -1.28
C ARG A 139 20.48 12.48 0.21
N VAL A 140 20.10 11.28 0.60
CA VAL A 140 20.21 10.80 1.97
C VAL A 140 21.42 9.87 2.04
N ARG A 141 22.33 10.13 2.96
CA ARG A 141 23.49 9.26 3.25
C ARG A 141 23.25 8.52 4.55
N SER A 142 23.60 7.25 4.58
CA SER A 142 23.57 6.45 5.80
C SER A 142 24.51 7.03 6.88
N GLU A 143 24.25 6.65 8.14
CA GLU A 143 25.09 7.07 9.26
C GLU A 143 26.53 6.61 9.11
N ASP A 144 26.73 5.39 8.60
CA ASP A 144 28.06 4.81 8.33
C ASP A 144 28.77 5.45 7.12
N GLY A 145 28.05 6.27 6.33
CA GLY A 145 28.56 6.99 5.17
C GLY A 145 28.83 6.12 3.93
N HIS A 146 28.55 4.82 3.97
CA HIS A 146 28.85 3.90 2.86
C HIS A 146 27.74 3.86 1.80
N TYR A 147 26.50 4.17 2.18
CA TYR A 147 25.35 4.11 1.29
C TYR A 147 24.71 5.49 1.13
N HIS A 148 24.09 5.67 0.00
CA HIS A 148 23.25 6.86 -0.24
C HIS A 148 22.07 6.52 -1.14
N ARG A 149 21.01 7.31 -1.02
CA ARG A 149 19.82 7.22 -1.85
C ARG A 149 19.39 8.60 -2.29
N ASN A 150 19.02 8.72 -3.57
CA ASN A 150 18.51 9.96 -4.13
C ASN A 150 16.99 9.95 -4.13
N TYR A 151 16.41 11.10 -3.84
CA TYR A 151 14.98 11.35 -3.83
C TYR A 151 14.65 12.56 -4.68
N SER A 152 13.50 12.52 -5.34
CA SER A 152 12.92 13.62 -6.09
C SER A 152 11.61 14.03 -5.41
N ILE A 153 11.49 15.28 -4.99
CA ILE A 153 10.29 15.80 -4.31
C ILE A 153 9.69 16.89 -5.19
N ALA A 154 8.39 16.75 -5.52
CA ALA A 154 7.66 17.69 -6.35
C ALA A 154 6.36 18.14 -5.68
N VAL A 155 5.91 19.34 -6.04
CA VAL A 155 4.57 19.85 -5.74
C VAL A 155 3.89 20.11 -7.08
N VAL A 156 2.81 19.40 -7.34
CA VAL A 156 2.11 19.46 -8.63
C VAL A 156 0.60 19.57 -8.44
N PRO A 157 -0.11 20.25 -9.33
CA PRO A 157 -1.56 20.18 -9.36
C PRO A 157 -2.03 18.72 -9.53
N LYS A 158 -3.03 18.33 -8.79
CA LYS A 158 -3.63 16.99 -8.90
C LYS A 158 -4.21 16.81 -10.29
N ARG A 159 -3.80 15.74 -10.96
CA ARG A 159 -4.47 15.31 -12.19
C ARG A 159 -5.80 14.67 -11.84
N GLU A 160 -6.84 15.08 -12.54
CA GLU A 160 -8.19 14.56 -12.33
C GLU A 160 -8.48 13.40 -13.27
N MET A 161 -9.07 12.35 -12.72
CA MET A 161 -9.69 11.30 -13.51
C MET A 161 -10.96 11.90 -14.15
N PRO A 162 -11.21 11.71 -15.46
CA PRO A 162 -12.44 12.21 -16.07
C PRO A 162 -13.69 11.62 -15.42
N ALA A 163 -14.81 12.29 -15.63
CA ALA A 163 -16.13 11.68 -15.42
C ALA A 163 -16.25 10.42 -16.28
N ASP A 164 -16.98 9.45 -16.08
CA ASP A 164 -17.17 8.26 -16.95
C ASP A 164 -15.86 7.68 -17.56
N PRO A 165 -14.82 7.36 -16.78
CA PRO A 165 -13.56 6.88 -17.31
C PRO A 165 -13.72 5.50 -17.95
N GLU A 166 -13.04 5.29 -19.08
CA GLU A 166 -12.99 4.03 -19.81
C GLU A 166 -11.59 3.43 -19.75
N PHE A 167 -11.48 2.18 -19.31
CA PHE A 167 -10.24 1.45 -19.14
C PHE A 167 -10.19 0.29 -20.14
N ASN A 168 -9.49 0.47 -21.26
CA ASN A 168 -9.44 -0.52 -22.32
C ASN A 168 -8.20 -1.42 -22.25
N PHE A 169 -7.24 -1.11 -21.39
CA PHE A 169 -6.00 -1.87 -21.16
C PHE A 169 -5.14 -2.13 -22.42
N ASP A 170 -5.38 -1.40 -23.51
CA ASP A 170 -4.71 -1.62 -24.80
C ASP A 170 -3.23 -1.22 -24.79
N ASN A 171 -2.89 -0.06 -24.18
CA ASN A 171 -1.55 0.53 -24.32
C ASN A 171 -1.02 1.18 -23.03
N ASN A 172 -1.76 1.11 -21.93
CA ASN A 172 -1.47 1.84 -20.70
C ASN A 172 -0.65 1.03 -19.69
N PHE A 173 0.14 0.07 -20.17
CA PHE A 173 0.99 -0.77 -19.34
C PHE A 173 2.47 -0.55 -19.68
N MET A 174 3.31 -0.69 -18.65
CA MET A 174 4.76 -0.61 -18.79
C MET A 174 5.45 -1.57 -17.83
N LEU A 175 6.69 -1.95 -18.17
CA LEU A 175 7.54 -2.67 -17.22
C LEU A 175 8.09 -1.71 -16.17
N THR A 176 8.15 -2.17 -14.93
CA THR A 176 8.84 -1.43 -13.86
C THR A 176 10.29 -1.18 -14.26
N ALA A 177 10.82 -0.02 -13.87
CA ALA A 177 12.23 0.29 -14.12
C ALA A 177 13.12 -0.77 -13.46
N VAL A 178 14.07 -1.31 -14.24
CA VAL A 178 15.10 -2.22 -13.75
C VAL A 178 16.12 -1.37 -13.00
N LYS A 179 16.18 -1.49 -11.66
CA LYS A 179 17.29 -0.95 -10.88
C LYS A 179 18.50 -1.88 -11.03
N ASP A 180 19.71 -1.37 -10.83
CA ASP A 180 20.93 -2.18 -10.86
C ASP A 180 20.77 -3.42 -9.97
N GLY A 181 20.91 -4.60 -10.60
CA GLY A 181 20.73 -5.91 -9.95
C GLY A 181 19.30 -6.47 -9.95
N ASP A 182 18.30 -5.74 -10.39
CA ASP A 182 16.93 -6.24 -10.55
C ASP A 182 16.75 -6.91 -11.93
N GLN A 183 16.63 -8.23 -11.93
CA GLN A 183 16.51 -9.01 -13.17
C GLN A 183 15.06 -9.41 -13.51
N TYR A 184 14.08 -9.09 -12.65
CA TYR A 184 12.72 -9.60 -12.75
C TYR A 184 11.68 -8.47 -12.67
N PRO A 185 11.61 -7.58 -13.69
CA PRO A 185 10.59 -6.53 -13.74
C PRO A 185 9.20 -7.13 -13.95
N TYR A 186 8.18 -6.40 -13.55
CA TYR A 186 6.77 -6.76 -13.75
C TYR A 186 6.01 -5.61 -14.39
N TYR A 187 4.81 -5.88 -14.92
CA TYR A 187 3.97 -4.85 -15.53
C TYR A 187 3.21 -4.03 -14.49
N THR A 188 3.08 -2.75 -14.77
CA THR A 188 2.24 -1.76 -14.08
C THR A 188 1.36 -1.05 -15.08
N TRP A 189 0.27 -0.43 -14.62
CA TRP A 189 -0.69 0.29 -15.45
C TRP A 189 -0.88 1.70 -14.95
N THR A 190 -0.99 2.65 -15.89
CA THR A 190 -1.36 4.04 -15.63
C THR A 190 -2.57 4.40 -16.47
N GLU A 191 -3.44 5.26 -15.97
CA GLU A 191 -4.62 5.72 -16.72
C GLU A 191 -4.68 7.24 -16.68
N TYR A 192 -4.95 7.86 -17.82
CA TYR A 192 -5.02 9.32 -17.94
C TYR A 192 -3.81 10.06 -17.37
N GLY A 193 -2.65 9.40 -17.35
CA GLY A 193 -1.42 9.92 -16.71
C GLY A 193 -1.45 9.91 -15.18
N ILE A 194 -2.33 9.11 -14.59
CA ILE A 194 -2.48 8.90 -13.14
C ILE A 194 -2.11 7.44 -12.82
N ASP A 195 -1.44 7.22 -11.70
CA ASP A 195 -1.21 5.89 -11.13
C ASP A 195 -2.50 5.40 -10.44
N TRP A 196 -3.54 5.20 -11.27
CA TRP A 196 -4.86 4.76 -10.81
C TRP A 196 -4.86 3.32 -10.35
N TRP A 197 -4.10 2.47 -11.07
CA TRP A 197 -4.08 1.05 -10.86
C TRP A 197 -2.87 0.58 -10.08
N ALA A 198 -3.09 -0.35 -9.16
CA ALA A 198 -2.08 -1.14 -8.50
C ALA A 198 -2.38 -2.64 -8.66
N THR A 199 -1.36 -3.48 -8.45
CA THR A 199 -1.47 -4.94 -8.54
C THR A 199 -0.69 -5.61 -7.40
N GLY A 200 -0.98 -6.88 -7.14
CA GLY A 200 -0.21 -7.71 -6.22
C GLY A 200 1.15 -8.17 -6.75
N ASN A 201 1.56 -7.78 -7.96
CA ASN A 201 2.83 -8.21 -8.57
C ASN A 201 4.05 -7.86 -7.72
N ALA A 202 4.06 -6.67 -7.10
CA ALA A 202 5.12 -6.26 -6.20
C ALA A 202 5.25 -7.22 -4.99
N GLY A 203 4.11 -7.65 -4.43
CA GLY A 203 4.07 -8.65 -3.36
C GLY A 203 4.50 -10.05 -3.83
N PHE A 204 4.07 -10.47 -5.02
CA PHE A 204 4.49 -11.74 -5.61
C PHE A 204 6.01 -11.79 -5.80
N ARG A 205 6.63 -10.70 -6.21
CA ARG A 205 8.07 -10.61 -6.35
C ARG A 205 8.83 -10.89 -5.02
N LEU A 206 8.26 -10.56 -3.86
CA LEU A 206 8.84 -10.85 -2.55
C LEU A 206 8.95 -12.35 -2.26
N THR A 207 8.28 -13.21 -3.02
CA THR A 207 8.43 -14.68 -2.93
C THR A 207 9.82 -15.16 -3.35
N GLY A 208 10.61 -14.32 -4.02
CA GLY A 208 11.93 -14.67 -4.54
C GLY A 208 11.91 -15.59 -5.77
N LEU A 209 10.73 -15.89 -6.32
CA LEU A 209 10.61 -16.65 -7.57
C LEU A 209 11.19 -15.85 -8.73
N LYS A 210 12.06 -16.49 -9.50
CA LYS A 210 12.72 -15.92 -10.68
C LYS A 210 11.85 -16.16 -11.92
N VAL A 211 10.83 -15.31 -12.09
CA VAL A 211 9.85 -15.43 -13.19
C VAL A 211 10.03 -14.32 -14.21
N GLN A 212 9.71 -14.60 -15.47
CA GLN A 212 9.69 -13.60 -16.52
C GLN A 212 8.49 -12.66 -16.35
N PRO A 213 8.50 -11.45 -16.93
CA PRO A 213 7.41 -10.47 -16.77
C PRO A 213 6.02 -11.01 -17.09
N MET A 214 5.88 -11.89 -18.08
CA MET A 214 4.61 -12.51 -18.48
C MET A 214 4.17 -13.68 -17.57
N GLU A 215 4.97 -14.05 -16.59
CA GLU A 215 4.66 -15.12 -15.62
C GLU A 215 4.18 -14.59 -14.27
N TYR A 216 4.08 -13.27 -14.11
CA TYR A 216 3.49 -12.66 -12.92
C TYR A 216 1.97 -12.89 -12.87
N PRO A 217 1.36 -12.82 -11.67
CA PRO A 217 -0.08 -12.99 -11.50
C PRO A 217 -0.93 -12.02 -12.34
N THR A 218 -0.45 -10.81 -12.58
CA THR A 218 -1.13 -9.79 -13.38
C THR A 218 -0.25 -9.37 -14.55
N THR A 219 -0.76 -9.59 -15.78
CA THR A 219 -0.01 -9.35 -17.01
C THR A 219 -0.91 -8.77 -18.11
N PRO A 220 -0.38 -8.00 -19.07
CA PRO A 220 -1.11 -7.76 -20.32
C PRO A 220 -1.26 -9.09 -21.08
N GLU A 221 -2.39 -9.26 -21.75
CA GLU A 221 -2.60 -10.36 -22.68
C GLU A 221 -2.75 -9.77 -24.09
N LEU A 222 -1.81 -10.09 -24.97
CA LEU A 222 -1.67 -9.41 -26.25
C LEU A 222 -2.57 -10.03 -27.32
N ASN A 223 -3.28 -9.21 -28.09
CA ASN A 223 -4.08 -9.59 -29.26
C ASN A 223 -5.23 -10.58 -28.98
N THR A 224 -5.69 -10.67 -27.76
CA THR A 224 -6.79 -11.58 -27.33
C THR A 224 -7.96 -10.83 -26.69
N GLY A 225 -7.85 -9.52 -26.53
CA GLY A 225 -8.89 -8.63 -26.06
C GLY A 225 -10.03 -8.47 -27.06
N LEU A 226 -11.00 -7.68 -26.70
CA LEU A 226 -12.13 -7.34 -27.58
C LEU A 226 -11.64 -6.68 -28.87
N GLY A 227 -12.17 -7.14 -30.01
CA GLY A 227 -11.74 -6.66 -31.31
C GLY A 227 -10.31 -7.02 -31.70
N GLY A 228 -9.68 -8.00 -31.02
CA GLY A 228 -8.31 -8.44 -31.31
C GLY A 228 -7.23 -7.50 -30.75
N LYS A 229 -7.58 -6.63 -29.85
CA LYS A 229 -6.67 -5.73 -29.12
C LYS A 229 -6.02 -6.42 -27.92
N HIS A 230 -5.50 -5.66 -26.97
CA HIS A 230 -4.95 -6.20 -25.72
C HIS A 230 -6.03 -6.22 -24.64
N CYS A 231 -5.81 -6.96 -23.59
CA CYS A 231 -6.62 -6.94 -22.37
C CYS A 231 -5.71 -7.23 -21.17
N ILE A 232 -6.25 -7.18 -19.98
CA ILE A 232 -5.52 -7.59 -18.79
C ILE A 232 -5.84 -9.05 -18.44
N LYS A 233 -4.82 -9.81 -18.06
CA LYS A 233 -4.94 -11.17 -17.55
C LYS A 233 -4.53 -11.23 -16.09
N LEU A 234 -5.40 -11.77 -15.27
CA LEU A 234 -5.23 -12.02 -13.85
C LEU A 234 -5.22 -13.52 -13.62
N GLU A 235 -4.11 -14.07 -13.18
CA GLU A 235 -3.96 -15.52 -12.99
C GLU A 235 -3.52 -15.83 -11.56
N THR A 236 -4.23 -16.72 -10.88
CA THR A 236 -3.83 -17.23 -9.56
C THR A 236 -2.61 -18.12 -9.74
N ARG A 237 -1.52 -17.78 -9.07
CA ARG A 237 -0.24 -18.45 -9.17
C ARG A 237 0.21 -19.05 -7.84
N SER A 238 0.99 -20.12 -7.90
CA SER A 238 1.70 -20.63 -6.73
C SER A 238 2.82 -19.67 -6.33
N THR A 239 2.97 -19.43 -5.06
CA THR A 239 4.06 -18.61 -4.47
C THR A 239 5.32 -19.43 -4.18
N GLY A 240 5.32 -20.72 -4.55
CA GLY A 240 6.43 -21.62 -4.29
C GLY A 240 6.60 -21.99 -2.83
N SER A 241 7.77 -22.54 -2.50
CA SER A 241 8.05 -23.05 -1.15
C SER A 241 8.09 -21.95 -0.09
N LEU A 242 8.63 -20.78 -0.41
CA LEU A 242 8.74 -19.68 0.55
C LEU A 242 7.35 -19.19 0.99
N GLY A 243 6.45 -18.92 0.04
CA GLY A 243 5.09 -18.52 0.36
C GLY A 243 4.32 -19.61 1.11
N ALA A 244 4.48 -20.88 0.72
CA ALA A 244 3.85 -22.00 1.42
C ALA A 244 4.29 -22.11 2.88
N MET A 245 5.58 -21.86 3.19
CA MET A 245 6.12 -21.87 4.56
C MET A 245 5.46 -20.81 5.47
N VAL A 246 4.97 -19.73 4.91
CA VAL A 246 4.30 -18.65 5.66
C VAL A 246 2.77 -18.67 5.49
N ASN A 247 2.21 -19.82 5.09
CA ASN A 247 0.77 -20.04 4.88
C ASN A 247 0.15 -19.11 3.82
N MET A 248 0.91 -18.79 2.79
CA MET A 248 0.50 -18.02 1.62
C MET A 248 0.82 -18.80 0.33
N PRO A 249 0.21 -19.99 0.11
CA PRO A 249 0.61 -20.91 -0.98
C PRO A 249 0.27 -20.39 -2.37
N ILE A 250 -0.65 -19.42 -2.46
CA ILE A 250 -1.07 -18.81 -3.74
C ILE A 250 -1.01 -17.29 -3.66
N ALA A 251 -0.88 -16.67 -4.81
CA ALA A 251 -1.15 -15.26 -5.05
C ALA A 251 -2.20 -15.15 -6.15
N ALA A 252 -3.36 -14.59 -5.85
CA ALA A 252 -4.36 -14.28 -6.85
C ALA A 252 -3.86 -13.15 -7.76
N GLY A 253 -4.05 -13.29 -9.07
CA GLY A 253 -3.92 -12.17 -9.99
C GLY A 253 -4.98 -11.13 -9.67
N ASN A 254 -4.56 -9.89 -9.52
CA ASN A 254 -5.47 -8.80 -9.19
C ASN A 254 -5.02 -7.47 -9.80
N ILE A 255 -5.99 -6.61 -10.08
CA ILE A 255 -5.78 -5.19 -10.35
C ILE A 255 -6.85 -4.39 -9.61
N PHE A 256 -6.44 -3.28 -9.04
CA PHE A 256 -7.36 -2.45 -8.24
C PHE A 256 -6.93 -0.98 -8.28
N SER A 257 -7.91 -0.08 -8.18
CA SER A 257 -7.59 1.32 -7.93
C SER A 257 -7.09 1.49 -6.49
N GLY A 258 -5.90 2.09 -6.34
CA GLY A 258 -5.24 2.21 -5.03
C GLY A 258 -3.73 2.11 -5.12
N SER A 259 -3.11 1.58 -4.07
CA SER A 259 -1.66 1.37 -4.00
C SER A 259 -1.31 0.06 -3.28
N PHE A 260 -0.10 -0.44 -3.51
CA PHE A 260 0.43 -1.62 -2.84
C PHE A 260 1.72 -1.28 -2.08
N ASP A 261 1.71 -1.47 -0.77
CA ASP A 261 2.82 -1.18 0.13
C ASP A 261 3.68 -2.44 0.38
N THR A 262 4.82 -2.51 -0.30
CA THR A 262 5.75 -3.65 -0.17
C THR A 262 6.40 -3.74 1.21
N GLY A 263 6.59 -2.60 1.91
CA GLY A 263 7.17 -2.57 3.25
C GLY A 263 6.27 -3.25 4.29
N THR A 264 4.95 -3.09 4.15
CA THR A 264 3.95 -3.73 5.00
C THR A 264 3.71 -5.19 4.62
N ALA A 265 3.90 -5.57 3.34
CA ALA A 265 3.51 -6.87 2.78
C ALA A 265 4.11 -8.07 3.50
N MET A 266 5.33 -7.97 4.00
CA MET A 266 6.01 -9.08 4.70
C MET A 266 5.50 -9.29 6.13
N LYS A 267 5.01 -8.23 6.79
CA LYS A 267 4.53 -8.27 8.18
C LYS A 267 3.02 -8.47 8.26
N GLU A 268 2.29 -7.69 7.46
CA GLU A 268 0.83 -7.66 7.43
C GLU A 268 0.31 -7.68 5.97
N PRO A 269 0.33 -8.84 5.29
CA PRO A 269 0.02 -8.92 3.86
C PRO A 269 -1.34 -8.32 3.47
N LEU A 270 -2.36 -8.47 4.32
CA LEU A 270 -3.70 -7.92 4.07
C LEU A 270 -3.75 -6.39 4.17
N SER A 271 -2.86 -5.78 4.94
CA SER A 271 -2.78 -4.32 5.08
C SER A 271 -1.84 -3.68 4.04
N ALA A 272 -1.13 -4.50 3.25
CA ALA A 272 -0.28 -4.02 2.16
C ALA A 272 -1.08 -3.49 0.96
N THR A 273 -2.29 -3.99 0.75
CA THR A 273 -3.19 -3.50 -0.29
C THR A 273 -4.01 -2.34 0.25
N ARG A 274 -3.85 -1.17 -0.32
CA ARG A 274 -4.60 0.05 0.01
C ARG A 274 -5.58 0.33 -1.10
N PHE A 275 -6.85 0.01 -0.87
CA PHE A 275 -7.91 0.12 -1.89
C PHE A 275 -8.50 1.51 -1.96
N GLY A 276 -8.71 1.98 -3.19
CA GLY A 276 -9.40 3.22 -3.51
C GLY A 276 -8.46 4.40 -3.73
N GLN A 277 -8.89 5.23 -4.67
CA GLN A 277 -8.28 6.52 -5.00
C GLN A 277 -9.33 7.61 -4.76
N PRO A 278 -8.95 8.81 -4.30
CA PRO A 278 -9.85 9.96 -4.25
C PRO A 278 -10.43 10.25 -5.65
N TYR A 279 -11.76 10.34 -5.75
CA TYR A 279 -12.43 10.54 -7.01
C TYR A 279 -13.56 11.59 -6.87
N SER A 280 -13.57 12.56 -7.77
CA SER A 280 -14.44 13.74 -7.71
C SER A 280 -15.81 13.55 -8.37
N HIS A 281 -16.11 12.34 -8.84
CA HIS A 281 -17.39 12.01 -9.47
C HIS A 281 -18.06 10.86 -8.72
N LYS A 282 -19.42 10.79 -8.78
CA LYS A 282 -20.20 9.75 -8.11
C LYS A 282 -20.48 8.59 -9.07
N PRO A 283 -19.77 7.46 -8.95
CA PRO A 283 -20.03 6.30 -9.80
C PRO A 283 -21.42 5.73 -9.47
N ILE A 284 -22.25 5.51 -10.48
CA ILE A 284 -23.55 4.85 -10.33
C ILE A 284 -23.59 3.45 -10.91
N ARG A 285 -22.61 3.11 -11.75
CA ARG A 285 -22.55 1.83 -12.45
C ARG A 285 -21.10 1.53 -12.87
N MET A 286 -20.74 0.25 -12.84
CA MET A 286 -19.51 -0.27 -13.45
C MET A 286 -19.89 -1.32 -14.50
N THR A 287 -19.45 -1.13 -15.72
CA THR A 287 -19.67 -2.08 -16.84
C THR A 287 -18.33 -2.54 -17.40
N GLY A 288 -18.34 -3.60 -18.19
CA GLY A 288 -17.15 -4.09 -18.90
C GLY A 288 -17.35 -5.51 -19.41
N TYR A 289 -16.25 -6.13 -19.78
CA TYR A 289 -16.25 -7.49 -20.29
C TYR A 289 -15.24 -8.35 -19.57
N TYR A 290 -15.60 -9.61 -19.35
CA TYR A 290 -14.70 -10.59 -18.74
C TYR A 290 -14.77 -11.95 -19.41
N LYS A 291 -13.73 -12.75 -19.21
CA LYS A 291 -13.72 -14.20 -19.37
C LYS A 291 -13.14 -14.81 -18.11
N PHE A 292 -13.63 -15.94 -17.68
CA PHE A 292 -13.08 -16.65 -16.51
C PHE A 292 -12.98 -18.14 -16.74
N LYS A 293 -11.81 -18.68 -16.39
CA LYS A 293 -11.56 -20.14 -16.36
C LYS A 293 -11.02 -20.51 -14.99
N PRO A 294 -11.69 -21.39 -14.22
CA PRO A 294 -11.18 -21.84 -12.95
C PRO A 294 -9.95 -22.75 -13.12
N GLY A 295 -9.06 -22.72 -12.13
CA GLY A 295 -7.98 -23.68 -11.98
C GLY A 295 -8.52 -25.04 -11.50
N ASP A 296 -7.74 -26.09 -11.70
CA ASP A 296 -8.20 -27.47 -11.45
C ASP A 296 -8.40 -27.80 -9.98
N LYS A 297 -7.59 -27.23 -9.07
CA LYS A 297 -7.53 -27.61 -7.66
C LYS A 297 -7.50 -26.41 -6.75
N MET A 298 -8.61 -26.17 -6.09
CA MET A 298 -8.67 -25.13 -5.05
C MET A 298 -7.91 -25.59 -3.81
N GLN A 299 -7.10 -24.70 -3.25
CA GLN A 299 -6.24 -24.94 -2.08
C GLN A 299 -6.60 -23.98 -0.95
N ASP A 300 -6.51 -24.48 0.28
CA ASP A 300 -6.55 -23.65 1.49
C ASP A 300 -5.18 -23.00 1.80
N ARG A 301 -5.09 -22.22 2.86
CA ARG A 301 -3.86 -21.56 3.31
C ARG A 301 -2.71 -22.51 3.65
N ALA A 302 -3.01 -23.76 3.96
CA ALA A 302 -2.01 -24.80 4.21
C ALA A 302 -1.58 -25.52 2.91
N GLY A 303 -2.10 -25.10 1.74
CA GLY A 303 -1.86 -25.76 0.47
C GLY A 303 -2.63 -27.07 0.28
N LYS A 304 -3.60 -27.37 1.16
CA LYS A 304 -4.40 -28.58 1.09
C LYS A 304 -5.56 -28.38 0.11
N GLU A 305 -5.77 -29.36 -0.77
CA GLU A 305 -6.87 -29.34 -1.74
C GLU A 305 -8.24 -29.33 -1.04
N LEU A 306 -9.08 -28.38 -1.43
CA LEU A 306 -10.50 -28.29 -1.06
C LEU A 306 -11.35 -29.03 -2.10
N LYS A 307 -11.56 -30.33 -1.89
CA LYS A 307 -12.27 -31.21 -2.83
C LYS A 307 -13.72 -30.75 -3.07
N GLY A 308 -14.12 -30.74 -4.33
CA GLY A 308 -15.48 -30.39 -4.75
C GLY A 308 -15.80 -28.90 -4.67
N VAL A 309 -14.79 -28.06 -4.45
CA VAL A 309 -14.91 -26.61 -4.48
C VAL A 309 -14.24 -26.08 -5.75
N THR A 310 -14.97 -25.33 -6.55
CA THR A 310 -14.47 -24.64 -7.73
C THR A 310 -14.12 -23.19 -7.36
N ASP A 311 -12.97 -22.71 -7.78
CA ASP A 311 -12.60 -21.29 -7.62
C ASP A 311 -13.47 -20.40 -8.50
N SER A 312 -13.59 -19.14 -8.11
CA SER A 312 -14.41 -18.14 -8.79
C SER A 312 -13.71 -16.79 -8.77
N PRO A 313 -13.90 -15.94 -9.77
CA PRO A 313 -13.38 -14.59 -9.75
C PRO A 313 -14.21 -13.70 -8.80
N ASP A 314 -13.66 -12.56 -8.45
CA ASP A 314 -14.39 -11.50 -7.78
C ASP A 314 -14.07 -10.17 -8.43
N PHE A 315 -15.09 -9.34 -8.67
CA PHE A 315 -14.90 -7.96 -9.09
C PHE A 315 -16.04 -7.08 -8.61
N TYR A 316 -15.66 -5.86 -8.22
CA TYR A 316 -16.56 -4.91 -7.58
C TYR A 316 -16.05 -3.48 -7.67
N CYS A 317 -16.98 -2.56 -7.47
CA CYS A 317 -16.71 -1.15 -7.22
C CYS A 317 -17.25 -0.79 -5.83
N VAL A 318 -16.43 -0.16 -5.00
CA VAL A 318 -16.78 0.33 -3.66
C VAL A 318 -16.51 1.82 -3.59
N VAL A 319 -17.47 2.58 -3.09
CA VAL A 319 -17.33 4.00 -2.76
C VAL A 319 -17.39 4.14 -1.25
N TYR A 320 -16.42 4.82 -0.67
CA TYR A 320 -16.33 4.97 0.78
C TYR A 320 -15.84 6.35 1.19
N ARG A 321 -16.28 6.81 2.37
CA ARG A 321 -15.80 8.05 2.95
C ARG A 321 -14.36 7.89 3.41
N ASN A 322 -13.47 8.79 2.98
CA ASN A 322 -12.04 8.64 3.20
C ASN A 322 -11.52 9.36 4.46
N THR A 323 -12.42 9.95 5.24
CA THR A 323 -12.14 10.54 6.56
C THR A 323 -13.19 10.13 7.57
N ASP A 324 -12.80 9.99 8.84
CA ASP A 324 -13.72 9.84 9.97
C ASP A 324 -14.31 11.19 10.41
N ALA A 325 -15.11 11.18 11.48
CA ALA A 325 -15.74 12.38 12.02
C ALA A 325 -14.73 13.40 12.58
N ASP A 326 -13.56 12.96 12.96
CA ASP A 326 -12.48 13.79 13.50
C ASP A 326 -11.52 14.29 12.40
N GLY A 327 -11.78 13.90 11.12
CA GLY A 327 -10.97 14.27 9.96
C GLY A 327 -9.73 13.39 9.75
N ASN A 328 -9.59 12.29 10.49
CA ASN A 328 -8.49 11.35 10.25
C ASN A 328 -8.74 10.52 8.98
N PRO A 329 -7.68 10.20 8.21
CA PRO A 329 -7.82 9.44 6.98
C PRO A 329 -8.30 8.00 7.24
N ILE A 330 -9.25 7.54 6.43
CA ILE A 330 -9.70 6.16 6.35
C ILE A 330 -9.16 5.56 5.06
N GLN A 331 -8.41 4.46 5.18
CA GLN A 331 -7.91 3.68 4.06
C GLN A 331 -8.40 2.24 4.17
N LEU A 332 -9.11 1.76 3.15
CA LEU A 332 -9.54 0.35 3.13
C LEU A 332 -8.39 -0.55 2.69
N ASP A 333 -8.31 -1.72 3.31
CA ASP A 333 -7.31 -2.76 3.05
C ASP A 333 -7.96 -4.13 2.78
N GLY A 334 -7.17 -5.18 2.65
CA GLY A 334 -7.67 -6.54 2.41
C GLY A 334 -8.57 -7.11 3.52
N LYS A 335 -8.59 -6.49 4.70
CA LYS A 335 -9.46 -6.88 5.82
C LYS A 335 -10.80 -6.13 5.78
N THR A 336 -10.82 -4.93 5.21
CA THR A 336 -11.89 -3.94 5.40
C THR A 336 -12.64 -3.54 4.12
N VAL A 337 -12.09 -3.84 2.93
CA VAL A 337 -12.63 -3.36 1.64
C VAL A 337 -14.07 -3.75 1.35
N LEU A 338 -14.59 -4.81 1.95
CA LEU A 338 -16.00 -5.26 1.81
C LEU A 338 -16.81 -5.19 3.12
N SER A 339 -16.21 -4.71 4.23
CA SER A 339 -16.85 -4.77 5.55
C SER A 339 -16.78 -3.46 6.34
N SER A 340 -16.03 -2.47 5.88
CA SER A 340 -15.87 -1.19 6.60
C SER A 340 -17.20 -0.43 6.70
N PRO A 341 -17.53 0.17 7.85
CA PRO A 341 -18.68 1.06 7.99
C PRO A 341 -18.54 2.37 7.21
N ALA A 342 -17.35 2.71 6.71
CA ALA A 342 -17.13 3.87 5.86
C ALA A 342 -17.68 3.69 4.43
N ILE A 343 -18.05 2.46 4.03
CA ILE A 343 -18.59 2.15 2.71
C ILE A 343 -19.98 2.73 2.60
N VAL A 344 -20.18 3.56 1.57
CA VAL A 344 -21.45 4.21 1.26
C VAL A 344 -22.09 3.70 -0.03
N GLY A 345 -21.31 3.08 -0.92
CA GLY A 345 -21.79 2.52 -2.18
C GLY A 345 -21.03 1.25 -2.55
N ILE A 346 -21.75 0.25 -3.11
CA ILE A 346 -21.14 -1.00 -3.58
C ILE A 346 -21.92 -1.56 -4.78
N GLY A 347 -21.18 -1.95 -5.82
CA GLY A 347 -21.62 -2.82 -6.91
C GLY A 347 -20.68 -3.99 -7.02
N ARG A 348 -21.16 -5.25 -6.87
CA ARG A 348 -20.35 -6.46 -6.90
C ARG A 348 -21.00 -7.54 -7.76
N ILE A 349 -20.18 -8.27 -8.50
CA ILE A 349 -20.68 -9.42 -9.28
C ILE A 349 -21.29 -10.48 -8.36
N LYS A 350 -22.43 -11.02 -8.79
CA LYS A 350 -23.03 -12.16 -8.10
C LYS A 350 -22.37 -13.44 -8.60
N GLN A 351 -22.02 -14.33 -7.69
CA GLN A 351 -21.39 -15.59 -8.03
C GLN A 351 -22.26 -16.49 -8.93
N SER A 352 -23.59 -16.34 -8.84
CA SER A 352 -24.53 -17.01 -9.74
C SER A 352 -24.44 -16.59 -11.20
N ASP A 353 -23.89 -15.39 -11.46
CA ASP A 353 -23.89 -14.76 -12.79
C ASP A 353 -22.53 -14.98 -13.51
N ILE A 354 -21.61 -15.72 -12.90
CA ILE A 354 -20.29 -16.02 -13.48
C ILE A 354 -20.39 -17.10 -14.56
N ASP A 355 -19.85 -16.81 -15.72
CA ASP A 355 -19.56 -17.80 -16.76
C ASP A 355 -18.18 -18.43 -16.52
N PHE A 356 -18.17 -19.74 -16.26
CA PHE A 356 -16.95 -20.52 -16.01
C PHE A 356 -16.31 -21.14 -17.25
N THR A 357 -16.84 -20.87 -18.46
CA THR A 357 -16.34 -21.50 -19.68
C THR A 357 -15.00 -20.92 -20.14
N GLY A 358 -14.77 -19.64 -19.88
CA GLY A 358 -13.57 -18.91 -20.29
C GLY A 358 -13.36 -18.77 -21.80
N THR A 359 -14.37 -19.12 -22.60
CA THR A 359 -14.27 -19.20 -24.07
C THR A 359 -14.71 -17.93 -24.78
N GLN A 360 -15.64 -17.20 -24.19
CA GLN A 360 -16.24 -16.00 -24.78
C GLN A 360 -16.21 -14.83 -23.83
N TRP A 361 -16.16 -13.63 -24.38
CA TRP A 361 -16.34 -12.40 -23.62
C TRP A 361 -17.78 -12.25 -23.16
N VAL A 362 -17.97 -12.11 -21.85
CA VAL A 362 -19.26 -11.88 -21.19
C VAL A 362 -19.31 -10.44 -20.72
N HIS A 363 -20.36 -9.73 -21.10
CA HIS A 363 -20.61 -8.39 -20.59
C HIS A 363 -21.10 -8.46 -19.14
N PHE A 364 -20.55 -7.63 -18.27
CA PHE A 364 -21.09 -7.41 -16.92
C PHE A 364 -21.61 -6.00 -16.77
N ASP A 365 -22.64 -5.86 -15.92
CA ASP A 365 -23.28 -4.60 -15.58
C ASP A 365 -23.59 -4.60 -14.08
N LEU A 366 -22.86 -3.77 -13.34
CA LEU A 366 -22.92 -3.69 -11.90
C LEU A 366 -23.42 -2.31 -11.45
N PRO A 367 -24.72 -2.15 -11.19
CA PRO A 367 -25.24 -0.96 -10.54
C PRO A 367 -24.61 -0.80 -9.15
N ILE A 368 -24.24 0.42 -8.78
CA ILE A 368 -23.70 0.73 -7.47
C ILE A 368 -24.84 1.15 -6.55
N ALA A 369 -25.13 0.30 -5.57
CA ALA A 369 -26.18 0.56 -4.58
C ALA A 369 -25.58 1.40 -3.43
N TYR A 370 -26.18 2.56 -3.20
CA TYR A 370 -25.81 3.46 -2.13
C TYR A 370 -26.69 3.25 -0.90
N ASN A 371 -26.08 3.24 0.27
CA ASN A 371 -26.76 3.14 1.58
C ASN A 371 -26.88 4.49 2.31
N ALA A 372 -26.30 5.56 1.72
CA ALA A 372 -26.34 6.92 2.24
C ALA A 372 -26.48 7.93 1.10
N THR A 373 -27.02 9.10 1.40
CA THR A 373 -26.97 10.24 0.48
C THR A 373 -25.54 10.78 0.46
N ILE A 374 -25.06 11.06 -0.74
CA ILE A 374 -23.77 11.70 -0.97
C ILE A 374 -24.05 13.11 -1.48
N GLU A 375 -23.53 14.10 -0.77
CA GLU A 375 -23.61 15.49 -1.22
C GLU A 375 -22.62 15.70 -2.37
N ARG A 376 -23.06 16.39 -3.42
CA ARG A 376 -22.25 16.66 -4.58
C ARG A 376 -20.95 17.40 -4.21
N THR A 377 -21.05 18.40 -3.34
CA THR A 377 -19.90 19.16 -2.84
C THR A 377 -18.87 18.30 -2.10
N ASP A 378 -19.31 17.28 -1.37
CA ASP A 378 -18.39 16.37 -0.67
C ASP A 378 -17.59 15.53 -1.67
N ILE A 379 -18.21 15.05 -2.73
CA ILE A 379 -17.54 14.26 -3.76
C ILE A 379 -16.58 15.14 -4.59
N GLU A 380 -17.00 16.31 -5.01
CA GLU A 380 -16.18 17.29 -5.73
C GLU A 380 -14.97 17.75 -4.90
N ASN A 381 -15.07 17.72 -3.58
CA ASN A 381 -13.95 17.97 -2.66
C ASN A 381 -13.14 16.72 -2.30
N TYR A 382 -13.31 15.61 -3.02
CA TYR A 382 -12.57 14.36 -2.82
C TYR A 382 -12.69 13.76 -1.41
N LEU A 383 -13.84 13.93 -0.72
CA LEU A 383 -14.11 13.31 0.58
C LEU A 383 -14.47 11.82 0.46
N TYR A 384 -14.49 11.28 -0.75
CA TYR A 384 -14.75 9.88 -1.03
C TYR A 384 -13.65 9.28 -1.90
N ASN A 385 -13.34 8.03 -1.62
CA ASN A 385 -12.49 7.20 -2.48
C ASN A 385 -13.36 6.19 -3.25
N THR A 386 -12.94 5.91 -4.48
CA THR A 386 -13.51 4.85 -5.32
C THR A 386 -12.51 3.72 -5.47
N ALA A 387 -12.90 2.52 -5.04
CA ALA A 387 -12.14 1.29 -5.19
C ALA A 387 -12.77 0.41 -6.27
N VAL A 388 -12.12 0.28 -7.42
CA VAL A 388 -12.45 -0.70 -8.46
C VAL A 388 -11.49 -1.86 -8.30
N VAL A 389 -12.00 -3.08 -8.18
CA VAL A 389 -11.19 -4.26 -7.85
C VAL A 389 -11.58 -5.43 -8.75
N PHE A 390 -10.58 -6.11 -9.29
CA PHE A 390 -10.70 -7.39 -10.00
C PHE A 390 -9.72 -8.40 -9.41
N SER A 391 -10.18 -9.62 -9.18
CA SER A 391 -9.36 -10.72 -8.64
C SER A 391 -9.70 -12.04 -9.33
N SER A 392 -8.68 -12.82 -9.66
CA SER A 392 -8.83 -14.15 -10.25
C SER A 392 -9.31 -15.22 -9.27
N SER A 393 -9.30 -14.95 -7.97
CA SER A 393 -9.81 -15.85 -6.92
C SER A 393 -10.60 -15.05 -5.88
N ILE A 394 -11.84 -15.46 -5.62
CA ILE A 394 -12.74 -14.77 -4.68
C ILE A 394 -12.21 -14.74 -3.24
N ARG A 395 -11.45 -15.74 -2.85
CA ARG A 395 -10.78 -15.82 -1.55
C ARG A 395 -9.27 -15.57 -1.62
N GLY A 396 -8.83 -14.91 -2.71
CA GLY A 396 -7.43 -14.60 -2.95
C GLY A 396 -6.78 -13.80 -1.83
N HIS A 397 -7.52 -12.87 -1.20
CA HIS A 397 -7.07 -12.11 -0.03
C HIS A 397 -6.82 -13.00 1.20
N GLU A 398 -7.45 -14.16 1.29
CA GLU A 398 -7.22 -15.17 2.31
C GLU A 398 -6.10 -16.15 1.92
N PHE A 399 -5.44 -15.99 0.78
CA PHE A 399 -4.50 -16.94 0.18
C PHE A 399 -5.12 -18.31 -0.10
N ILE A 400 -6.41 -18.31 -0.41
CA ILE A 400 -7.21 -19.49 -0.78
C ILE A 400 -7.64 -19.32 -2.23
N GLY A 401 -7.36 -20.30 -3.08
CA GLY A 401 -7.68 -20.24 -4.51
C GLY A 401 -7.10 -21.44 -5.26
N ALA A 402 -7.38 -21.50 -6.56
CA ALA A 402 -6.85 -22.55 -7.41
C ALA A 402 -5.77 -21.98 -8.35
N PRO A 403 -4.50 -22.42 -8.25
CA PRO A 403 -3.50 -22.08 -9.25
C PRO A 403 -3.99 -22.38 -10.66
N GLY A 404 -3.85 -21.42 -11.56
CA GLY A 404 -4.39 -21.49 -12.93
C GLY A 404 -5.80 -20.90 -13.08
N SER A 405 -6.49 -20.51 -12.00
CA SER A 405 -7.70 -19.66 -12.13
C SER A 405 -7.34 -18.38 -12.84
N THR A 406 -7.99 -18.12 -13.98
CA THR A 406 -7.63 -16.99 -14.84
C THR A 406 -8.85 -16.15 -15.18
N LEU A 407 -8.76 -14.87 -14.88
CA LEU A 407 -9.74 -13.84 -15.20
C LEU A 407 -9.12 -12.88 -16.22
N TRP A 408 -9.78 -12.71 -17.37
CA TRP A 408 -9.46 -11.67 -18.33
C TRP A 408 -10.48 -10.56 -18.22
N ILE A 409 -10.03 -9.32 -18.27
CA ILE A 409 -10.88 -8.11 -18.16
C ILE A 409 -10.55 -7.18 -19.31
N ASP A 410 -11.58 -6.56 -19.87
CA ASP A 410 -11.44 -5.60 -20.97
C ASP A 410 -12.59 -4.58 -20.97
N ASN A 411 -12.32 -3.39 -21.52
CA ASN A 411 -13.29 -2.30 -21.74
C ASN A 411 -14.15 -2.01 -20.49
N VAL A 412 -13.50 -1.83 -19.36
CA VAL A 412 -14.18 -1.42 -18.11
C VAL A 412 -14.55 0.06 -18.20
N LYS A 413 -15.75 0.40 -17.76
CA LYS A 413 -16.26 1.77 -17.68
C LYS A 413 -16.91 2.02 -16.33
N LEU A 414 -16.65 3.16 -15.73
CA LEU A 414 -17.48 3.74 -14.69
C LEU A 414 -18.44 4.74 -15.33
N GLU A 415 -19.71 4.65 -15.02
CA GLU A 415 -20.72 5.67 -15.33
C GLU A 415 -21.01 6.45 -14.05
N CYS A 416 -20.99 7.78 -14.15
CA CYS A 416 -21.13 8.67 -13.02
C CYS A 416 -22.39 9.53 -13.15
N GLU A 417 -22.93 9.98 -12.02
CA GLU A 417 -24.10 10.85 -12.00
C GLU A 417 -23.70 12.32 -12.21
N TYR A 418 -22.55 12.75 -11.69
CA TYR A 418 -21.97 14.09 -11.79
C TYR A 418 -20.48 14.05 -11.49
#